data_f74971ff30d257bedab5d1a6422afd2b
#
_entry.id   f74971ff30d257bedab5d1a6422afd2b
#
_cell.length_a   1.000
_cell.length_b   1.000
_cell.length_c   1.000
_cell.angle_alpha   90.00
_cell.angle_beta   90.00
_cell.angle_gamma   90.00
#
_symmetry.space_group_name_H-M   'P 1'
#
loop_
_entity.id
_entity.type
_entity.pdbx_description
1 polymer ?
#
loop_
_entity_poly.entity_id
_entity_poly.type
_entity_poly.pdbx_seq_one_letter_code
_entity_poly.pdbx_strand_id
1 'polypeptide(L)'
;MQPFYKRHFLRLMDFTPAEIANLLALSTKLKADKKNGTEARRLQGKNIALIFEKDSTRTRCSFEVAAYDQGAQVTYLGPSGSQIGHKESIKDTARVLGRMYDGIQYRGYGQQIVETLAQYAGVPVWNGLTNEFHPTQLLADLLTMQEHLPGKSLSEMTLVYVGDARNNMGNTMLEAAALTGLDLRLVAPKACWPDDGLVAECQAAAEQTGGSITLTEDIAAGVTGADFIYTDVWVSMGEPKETWKERIALLKPYQVNMAMIAATGNPQVKFLHCLPAFHDDQTTMGQQMAEQYGLHGGMEVTDEVFESAHSIVFDQAENRMHTIKAVMVATLVQD
;
A
#
# COMPACT_ATOMS: atom_id res chain seq x y z
N MET A 1 16.49 -19.92 -13.92
CA MET A 1 16.74 -18.88 -12.87
C MET A 1 15.40 -18.31 -12.51
N GLN A 2 15.03 -18.30 -11.24
CA GLN A 2 13.81 -17.62 -10.82
C GLN A 2 13.98 -16.12 -11.03
N PRO A 3 13.00 -15.44 -11.64
CA PRO A 3 13.14 -14.04 -12.04
C PRO A 3 13.26 -13.08 -10.84
N PHE A 4 12.99 -13.55 -9.60
CA PHE A 4 12.95 -12.71 -8.40
C PHE A 4 14.14 -12.90 -7.45
N TYR A 5 14.87 -14.01 -7.53
CA TYR A 5 15.94 -14.29 -6.56
C TYR A 5 16.97 -13.18 -6.48
N LYS A 6 17.20 -12.69 -5.27
CA LYS A 6 18.06 -11.54 -4.92
C LYS A 6 17.61 -10.19 -5.48
N ARG A 7 16.43 -10.05 -6.06
CA ARG A 7 15.91 -8.75 -6.47
C ARG A 7 15.39 -7.96 -5.27
N HIS A 8 15.42 -6.65 -5.39
CA HIS A 8 14.77 -5.73 -4.46
C HIS A 8 13.29 -5.59 -4.83
N PHE A 9 12.47 -5.09 -3.89
CA PHE A 9 11.07 -4.75 -4.12
C PHE A 9 10.83 -3.31 -3.66
N LEU A 10 11.18 -2.34 -4.50
CA LEU A 10 11.19 -0.91 -4.15
C LEU A 10 9.99 -0.16 -4.72
N ARG A 11 9.61 -0.48 -5.96
CA ARG A 11 8.46 0.05 -6.69
C ARG A 11 7.78 -1.10 -7.45
N LEU A 12 6.49 -0.93 -7.80
CA LEU A 12 5.82 -1.91 -8.68
C LEU A 12 6.39 -1.86 -10.09
N MET A 13 6.69 -0.69 -10.61
CA MET A 13 7.28 -0.48 -11.95
C MET A 13 8.69 -1.07 -12.13
N ASP A 14 9.33 -1.56 -11.06
CA ASP A 14 10.56 -2.35 -11.17
C ASP A 14 10.31 -3.76 -11.72
N PHE A 15 9.04 -4.13 -11.92
CA PHE A 15 8.59 -5.45 -12.35
C PHE A 15 7.73 -5.37 -13.60
N THR A 16 7.72 -6.46 -14.36
CA THR A 16 6.82 -6.62 -15.50
C THR A 16 5.41 -7.02 -15.07
N PRO A 17 4.37 -6.83 -15.90
CA PRO A 17 3.02 -7.33 -15.64
C PRO A 17 2.97 -8.82 -15.28
N ALA A 18 3.74 -9.65 -15.98
CA ALA A 18 3.81 -11.09 -15.70
C ALA A 18 4.44 -11.41 -14.34
N GLU A 19 5.44 -10.63 -13.91
CA GLU A 19 6.07 -10.80 -12.60
C GLU A 19 5.11 -10.39 -11.47
N ILE A 20 4.35 -9.32 -11.62
CA ILE A 20 3.31 -8.94 -10.64
C ILE A 20 2.23 -10.03 -10.56
N ALA A 21 1.76 -10.55 -11.69
CA ALA A 21 0.81 -11.66 -11.70
C ALA A 21 1.36 -12.93 -11.00
N ASN A 22 2.65 -13.23 -11.17
CA ASN A 22 3.31 -14.35 -10.50
C ASN A 22 3.40 -14.14 -8.97
N LEU A 23 3.67 -12.91 -8.51
CA LEU A 23 3.67 -12.59 -7.08
C LEU A 23 2.26 -12.72 -6.47
N LEU A 24 1.22 -12.30 -7.18
CA LEU A 24 -0.17 -12.47 -6.75
C LEU A 24 -0.57 -13.95 -6.69
N ALA A 25 -0.21 -14.75 -7.69
CA ALA A 25 -0.44 -16.19 -7.70
C ALA A 25 0.28 -16.90 -6.55
N LEU A 26 1.54 -16.54 -6.29
CA LEU A 26 2.30 -17.06 -5.15
C LEU A 26 1.65 -16.65 -3.82
N SER A 27 1.15 -15.42 -3.71
CA SER A 27 0.45 -14.92 -2.51
C SER A 27 -0.82 -15.74 -2.24
N THR A 28 -1.63 -15.97 -3.27
CA THR A 28 -2.84 -16.82 -3.20
C THR A 28 -2.50 -18.24 -2.72
N LYS A 29 -1.43 -18.82 -3.30
CA LYS A 29 -0.98 -20.17 -2.91
C LYS A 29 -0.54 -20.20 -1.45
N LEU A 30 0.32 -19.29 -1.00
CA LEU A 30 0.82 -19.25 0.37
C LEU A 30 -0.29 -18.96 1.39
N LYS A 31 -1.28 -18.13 1.03
CA LYS A 31 -2.48 -17.89 1.84
C LYS A 31 -3.30 -19.18 2.01
N ALA A 32 -3.53 -19.92 0.92
CA ALA A 32 -4.22 -21.20 0.95
C ALA A 32 -3.46 -22.24 1.77
N ASP A 33 -2.14 -22.37 1.57
CA ASP A 33 -1.29 -23.30 2.32
C ASP A 33 -1.37 -23.02 3.83
N LYS A 34 -1.32 -21.73 4.25
CA LYS A 34 -1.48 -21.35 5.67
C LYS A 34 -2.87 -21.71 6.20
N LYS A 35 -3.94 -21.38 5.48
CA LYS A 35 -5.31 -21.71 5.90
C LYS A 35 -5.56 -23.22 6.03
N ASN A 36 -4.91 -24.01 5.18
CA ASN A 36 -5.01 -25.48 5.18
C ASN A 36 -4.02 -26.17 6.13
N GLY A 37 -3.14 -25.45 6.80
CA GLY A 37 -2.10 -26.02 7.67
C GLY A 37 -1.01 -26.80 6.93
N THR A 38 -0.84 -26.55 5.63
CA THR A 38 0.14 -27.25 4.73
C THR A 38 1.33 -26.37 4.36
N GLU A 39 1.47 -25.21 5.02
CA GLU A 39 2.51 -24.23 4.71
C GLU A 39 3.92 -24.76 4.99
N ALA A 40 4.76 -24.80 3.97
CA ALA A 40 6.17 -25.18 4.11
C ALA A 40 7.02 -23.98 4.53
N ARG A 41 7.95 -24.20 5.49
CA ARG A 41 8.88 -23.18 5.99
C ARG A 41 10.07 -23.02 5.06
N ARG A 42 9.96 -22.16 4.04
CA ARG A 42 10.96 -21.97 2.98
C ARG A 42 12.10 -21.02 3.36
N LEU A 43 11.93 -20.22 4.43
CA LEU A 43 12.92 -19.25 4.91
C LEU A 43 13.61 -19.71 6.20
N GLN A 44 13.63 -21.00 6.47
CA GLN A 44 14.26 -21.53 7.67
C GLN A 44 15.73 -21.13 7.76
N GLY A 45 16.14 -20.56 8.89
CA GLY A 45 17.50 -20.10 9.16
C GLY A 45 17.83 -18.73 8.56
N LYS A 46 16.87 -18.06 7.88
CA LYS A 46 17.04 -16.69 7.39
C LYS A 46 16.83 -15.66 8.50
N ASN A 47 17.60 -14.58 8.47
CA ASN A 47 17.50 -13.46 9.37
C ASN A 47 17.12 -12.19 8.60
N ILE A 48 16.12 -11.45 9.08
CA ILE A 48 15.56 -10.30 8.40
C ILE A 48 15.63 -9.08 9.30
N ALA A 49 16.17 -7.97 8.81
CA ALA A 49 16.16 -6.68 9.49
C ALA A 49 14.92 -5.88 9.07
N LEU A 50 14.17 -5.36 10.04
CA LEU A 50 13.06 -4.45 9.81
C LEU A 50 13.43 -3.06 10.32
N ILE A 51 13.72 -2.14 9.40
CA ILE A 51 14.07 -0.75 9.69
C ILE A 51 12.82 0.12 9.62
N PHE A 52 12.52 0.82 10.72
CA PHE A 52 11.38 1.73 10.82
C PHE A 52 11.84 3.11 11.29
N GLU A 53 11.76 4.11 10.43
CA GLU A 53 11.87 5.53 10.80
C GLU A 53 10.49 6.14 11.08
N LYS A 54 9.42 5.50 10.57
CA LYS A 54 8.02 5.79 10.86
C LYS A 54 7.36 4.55 11.43
N ASP A 55 6.72 4.66 12.58
CA ASP A 55 6.01 3.56 13.23
C ASP A 55 4.88 3.01 12.37
N SER A 56 4.62 1.71 12.49
CA SER A 56 3.47 1.05 11.86
C SER A 56 3.20 -0.30 12.48
N THR A 57 2.04 -0.45 13.08
CA THR A 57 1.56 -1.74 13.61
C THR A 57 1.41 -2.77 12.47
N ARG A 58 0.66 -2.43 11.42
CA ARG A 58 0.33 -3.37 10.33
C ARG A 58 1.54 -3.82 9.54
N THR A 59 2.41 -2.89 9.11
CA THR A 59 3.61 -3.25 8.34
C THR A 59 4.54 -4.13 9.18
N ARG A 60 4.76 -3.77 10.44
CA ARG A 60 5.58 -4.56 11.36
C ARG A 60 5.01 -5.97 11.54
N CYS A 61 3.75 -6.08 11.97
CA CYS A 61 3.12 -7.38 12.20
C CYS A 61 3.09 -8.23 10.93
N SER A 62 2.82 -7.63 9.75
CA SER A 62 2.79 -8.37 8.48
C SER A 62 4.15 -8.99 8.15
N PHE A 63 5.25 -8.24 8.28
CA PHE A 63 6.60 -8.76 8.05
C PHE A 63 7.01 -9.79 9.09
N GLU A 64 6.78 -9.52 10.39
CA GLU A 64 7.13 -10.43 11.47
C GLU A 64 6.40 -11.77 11.34
N VAL A 65 5.06 -11.74 11.20
CA VAL A 65 4.27 -12.97 11.11
C VAL A 65 4.58 -13.73 9.81
N ALA A 66 4.72 -13.04 8.68
CA ALA A 66 5.10 -13.68 7.43
C ALA A 66 6.48 -14.36 7.51
N ALA A 67 7.46 -13.72 8.17
CA ALA A 67 8.79 -14.29 8.40
C ALA A 67 8.71 -15.52 9.32
N TYR A 68 8.00 -15.44 10.45
CA TYR A 68 7.87 -16.54 11.39
C TYR A 68 7.13 -17.75 10.81
N ASP A 69 6.08 -17.52 10.03
CA ASP A 69 5.37 -18.59 9.32
C ASP A 69 6.33 -19.38 8.41
N GLN A 70 7.25 -18.68 7.76
CA GLN A 70 8.24 -19.28 6.85
C GLN A 70 9.53 -19.77 7.55
N GLY A 71 9.63 -19.63 8.88
CA GLY A 71 10.76 -20.12 9.68
C GLY A 71 11.97 -19.18 9.73
N ALA A 72 11.80 -17.93 9.29
CA ALA A 72 12.82 -16.89 9.44
C ALA A 72 12.76 -16.23 10.84
N GLN A 73 13.81 -15.50 11.18
CA GLN A 73 13.92 -14.67 12.38
C GLN A 73 13.94 -13.19 12.00
N VAL A 74 13.48 -12.33 12.89
CA VAL A 74 13.36 -10.89 12.63
C VAL A 74 14.05 -10.09 13.73
N THR A 75 14.75 -9.04 13.33
CA THR A 75 15.22 -7.97 14.23
C THR A 75 14.52 -6.68 13.87
N TYR A 76 13.78 -6.11 14.82
CA TYR A 76 13.14 -4.82 14.67
C TYR A 76 14.06 -3.67 15.08
N LEU A 77 14.30 -2.74 14.18
CA LEU A 77 15.07 -1.53 14.38
C LEU A 77 14.12 -0.32 14.26
N GLY A 78 13.57 0.10 15.40
CA GLY A 78 12.60 1.20 15.48
C GLY A 78 13.23 2.59 15.43
N PRO A 79 12.40 3.65 15.46
CA PRO A 79 12.86 5.04 15.40
C PRO A 79 13.74 5.44 16.60
N SER A 80 13.50 4.82 17.74
CA SER A 80 14.33 4.99 18.94
C SER A 80 15.28 3.79 19.10
N GLY A 81 16.57 4.05 19.21
CA GLY A 81 17.57 3.00 19.47
C GLY A 81 18.40 2.58 18.26
N SER A 82 18.21 3.16 17.09
CA SER A 82 19.12 3.02 15.96
C SER A 82 19.92 4.32 15.74
N GLN A 83 21.09 4.22 15.15
CA GLN A 83 21.93 5.36 14.79
C GLN A 83 21.81 5.71 13.29
N ILE A 84 20.90 5.06 12.60
CA ILE A 84 20.66 5.19 11.15
C ILE A 84 20.31 6.63 10.81
N GLY A 85 21.08 7.25 9.89
CA GLY A 85 20.86 8.62 9.47
C GLY A 85 21.30 9.70 10.48
N HIS A 86 21.75 9.33 11.69
CA HIS A 86 22.22 10.26 12.71
C HIS A 86 23.76 10.27 12.82
N LYS A 87 24.33 9.17 13.32
CA LYS A 87 25.79 9.01 13.45
C LYS A 87 26.39 8.08 12.41
N GLU A 88 25.56 7.31 11.72
CA GLU A 88 25.96 6.38 10.69
C GLU A 88 25.24 6.73 9.37
N SER A 89 25.98 6.71 8.27
CA SER A 89 25.38 6.95 6.95
C SER A 89 24.51 5.78 6.52
N ILE A 90 23.45 6.05 5.73
CA ILE A 90 22.60 4.99 5.16
C ILE A 90 23.43 3.96 4.39
N LYS A 91 24.46 4.41 3.68
CA LYS A 91 25.37 3.55 2.93
C LYS A 91 26.17 2.59 3.83
N ASP A 92 26.64 3.07 4.96
CA ASP A 92 27.43 2.23 5.88
C ASP A 92 26.49 1.28 6.65
N THR A 93 25.34 1.76 7.08
CA THR A 93 24.28 0.91 7.65
C THR A 93 23.90 -0.23 6.68
N ALA A 94 23.70 0.08 5.39
CA ALA A 94 23.40 -0.93 4.38
C ALA A 94 24.47 -2.03 4.31
N ARG A 95 25.75 -1.61 4.28
CA ARG A 95 26.90 -2.54 4.22
C ARG A 95 27.03 -3.42 5.47
N VAL A 96 26.78 -2.85 6.65
CA VAL A 96 26.81 -3.59 7.92
C VAL A 96 25.68 -4.59 7.97
N LEU A 97 24.43 -4.15 7.76
CA LEU A 97 23.26 -5.01 7.86
C LEU A 97 23.26 -6.09 6.77
N GLY A 98 23.69 -5.77 5.56
CA GLY A 98 23.79 -6.74 4.46
C GLY A 98 24.82 -7.87 4.70
N ARG A 99 25.71 -7.75 5.71
CA ARG A 99 26.62 -8.82 6.14
C ARG A 99 26.06 -9.65 7.29
N MET A 100 25.00 -9.19 7.94
CA MET A 100 24.39 -9.85 9.11
C MET A 100 23.04 -10.49 8.76
N TYR A 101 22.32 -9.91 7.80
CA TYR A 101 20.95 -10.30 7.46
C TYR A 101 20.85 -10.81 6.02
N ASP A 102 19.87 -11.67 5.77
CA ASP A 102 19.56 -12.19 4.44
C ASP A 102 18.65 -11.27 3.64
N GLY A 103 17.92 -10.37 4.30
CA GLY A 103 17.04 -9.38 3.68
C GLY A 103 16.76 -8.22 4.63
N ILE A 104 16.42 -7.06 4.06
CA ILE A 104 16.19 -5.80 4.80
C ILE A 104 14.86 -5.20 4.34
N GLN A 105 13.97 -4.93 5.27
CA GLN A 105 12.80 -4.08 5.04
C GLN A 105 13.09 -2.67 5.55
N TYR A 106 12.64 -1.67 4.79
CA TYR A 106 12.70 -0.26 5.19
C TYR A 106 11.30 0.37 5.13
N ARG A 107 10.95 1.12 6.17
CA ARG A 107 9.79 2.01 6.22
C ARG A 107 10.20 3.35 6.79
N GLY A 108 10.08 4.41 6.00
CA GLY A 108 10.55 5.71 6.44
C GLY A 108 10.09 6.86 5.54
N TYR A 109 11.02 7.72 5.21
CA TYR A 109 10.75 8.98 4.52
C TYR A 109 11.01 8.90 3.01
N GLY A 110 12.19 9.27 2.54
CA GLY A 110 12.46 9.41 1.11
C GLY A 110 12.75 8.11 0.40
N GLN A 111 12.28 7.99 -0.85
CA GLN A 111 12.58 6.86 -1.74
C GLN A 111 14.09 6.67 -1.93
N GLN A 112 14.85 7.77 -2.00
CA GLN A 112 16.31 7.74 -2.13
C GLN A 112 17.00 6.96 -1.01
N ILE A 113 16.40 6.91 0.19
CA ILE A 113 16.96 6.16 1.33
C ILE A 113 16.89 4.66 1.08
N VAL A 114 15.71 4.15 0.68
CA VAL A 114 15.53 2.72 0.39
C VAL A 114 16.32 2.28 -0.84
N GLU A 115 16.47 3.15 -1.84
CA GLU A 115 17.32 2.91 -3.02
C GLU A 115 18.80 2.84 -2.64
N THR A 116 19.27 3.72 -1.75
CA THR A 116 20.63 3.65 -1.22
C THR A 116 20.86 2.37 -0.43
N LEU A 117 19.90 1.94 0.40
CA LEU A 117 19.98 0.65 1.08
C LEU A 117 20.09 -0.50 0.06
N ALA A 118 19.25 -0.51 -0.96
CA ALA A 118 19.28 -1.53 -2.01
C ALA A 118 20.61 -1.57 -2.75
N GLN A 119 21.16 -0.41 -3.10
CA GLN A 119 22.43 -0.31 -3.82
C GLN A 119 23.62 -0.90 -3.05
N TYR A 120 23.65 -0.78 -1.72
CA TYR A 120 24.83 -1.12 -0.93
C TYR A 120 24.69 -2.32 0.00
N ALA A 121 23.48 -2.84 0.23
CA ALA A 121 23.27 -3.95 1.16
C ALA A 121 23.79 -5.31 0.64
N GLY A 122 23.73 -5.57 -0.67
CA GLY A 122 24.11 -6.86 -1.27
C GLY A 122 23.13 -8.00 -0.97
N VAL A 123 22.00 -7.68 -0.32
CA VAL A 123 20.87 -8.58 -0.04
C VAL A 123 19.56 -7.91 -0.50
N PRO A 124 18.46 -8.66 -0.71
CA PRO A 124 17.17 -8.07 -1.04
C PRO A 124 16.74 -6.99 -0.06
N VAL A 125 16.24 -5.87 -0.60
CA VAL A 125 15.64 -4.77 0.17
C VAL A 125 14.20 -4.60 -0.26
N TRP A 126 13.29 -4.45 0.71
CA TRP A 126 11.86 -4.31 0.48
C TRP A 126 11.35 -2.98 1.03
N ASN A 127 10.65 -2.23 0.18
CA ASN A 127 10.01 -0.98 0.54
C ASN A 127 8.70 -1.23 1.29
N GLY A 128 8.71 -1.09 2.61
CA GLY A 128 7.53 -1.16 3.46
C GLY A 128 6.67 0.10 3.42
N LEU A 129 7.23 1.24 3.06
CA LEU A 129 6.63 2.53 2.72
C LEU A 129 7.73 3.60 2.64
N THR A 130 7.63 4.46 1.64
CA THR A 130 8.29 5.77 1.57
C THR A 130 7.25 6.88 1.40
N ASN A 131 7.67 8.14 1.34
CA ASN A 131 6.76 9.24 1.00
C ASN A 131 6.22 9.12 -0.43
N GLU A 132 7.01 8.52 -1.32
CA GLU A 132 6.73 8.42 -2.74
C GLU A 132 5.95 7.15 -3.10
N PHE A 133 6.25 5.99 -2.46
CA PHE A 133 5.66 4.71 -2.86
C PHE A 133 5.35 3.79 -1.68
N HIS A 134 4.31 2.93 -1.86
CA HIS A 134 3.93 1.88 -0.91
C HIS A 134 3.61 0.56 -1.64
N PRO A 135 4.59 -0.06 -2.32
CA PRO A 135 4.34 -1.20 -3.21
C PRO A 135 3.76 -2.43 -2.48
N THR A 136 4.14 -2.66 -1.21
CA THR A 136 3.60 -3.78 -0.41
C THR A 136 2.12 -3.61 -0.07
N GLN A 137 1.60 -2.37 -0.03
CA GLN A 137 0.17 -2.13 0.15
C GLN A 137 -0.58 -2.47 -1.14
N LEU A 138 -0.17 -1.91 -2.27
CA LEU A 138 -0.87 -2.12 -3.52
C LEU A 138 -0.87 -3.58 -3.96
N LEU A 139 0.20 -4.34 -3.70
CA LEU A 139 0.20 -5.77 -3.99
C LEU A 139 -0.89 -6.51 -3.19
N ALA A 140 -1.13 -6.10 -1.93
CA ALA A 140 -2.20 -6.65 -1.09
C ALA A 140 -3.58 -6.20 -1.57
N ASP A 141 -3.71 -4.95 -2.01
CA ASP A 141 -4.96 -4.40 -2.55
C ASP A 141 -5.38 -5.15 -3.82
N LEU A 142 -4.45 -5.39 -4.74
CA LEU A 142 -4.70 -6.17 -5.96
C LEU A 142 -5.14 -7.61 -5.64
N LEU A 143 -4.51 -8.27 -4.67
CA LEU A 143 -4.94 -9.60 -4.21
C LEU A 143 -6.36 -9.56 -3.63
N THR A 144 -6.67 -8.55 -2.81
CA THR A 144 -7.99 -8.37 -2.20
C THR A 144 -9.06 -8.14 -3.25
N MET A 145 -8.77 -7.33 -4.26
CA MET A 145 -9.67 -7.09 -5.38
C MET A 145 -9.98 -8.39 -6.14
N GLN A 146 -8.98 -9.21 -6.43
CA GLN A 146 -9.18 -10.51 -7.09
C GLN A 146 -10.03 -11.47 -6.24
N GLU A 147 -9.84 -11.48 -4.91
CA GLU A 147 -10.61 -12.34 -4.01
C GLU A 147 -12.08 -11.95 -3.90
N HIS A 148 -12.39 -10.64 -3.97
CA HIS A 148 -13.75 -10.13 -3.84
C HIS A 148 -14.51 -10.05 -5.19
N LEU A 149 -13.82 -10.13 -6.32
CA LEU A 149 -14.41 -10.23 -7.66
C LEU A 149 -13.80 -11.37 -8.48
N PRO A 150 -13.96 -12.63 -8.04
CA PRO A 150 -13.28 -13.78 -8.63
C PRO A 150 -13.66 -14.07 -10.09
N GLY A 151 -14.70 -13.44 -10.61
CA GLY A 151 -15.14 -13.55 -12.01
C GLY A 151 -14.54 -12.51 -12.95
N LYS A 152 -13.79 -11.52 -12.44
CA LYS A 152 -13.16 -10.45 -13.24
C LYS A 152 -11.64 -10.54 -13.14
N SER A 153 -10.96 -10.36 -14.27
CA SER A 153 -9.53 -10.05 -14.27
C SER A 153 -9.30 -8.61 -13.79
N LEU A 154 -8.09 -8.28 -13.30
CA LEU A 154 -7.76 -6.91 -12.88
C LEU A 154 -8.00 -5.89 -14.00
N SER A 155 -7.78 -6.27 -15.25
CA SER A 155 -8.03 -5.42 -16.44
C SER A 155 -9.51 -5.16 -16.75
N GLU A 156 -10.42 -5.83 -16.07
CA GLU A 156 -11.86 -5.61 -16.19
C GLU A 156 -12.44 -4.84 -15.00
N MET A 157 -11.58 -4.51 -13.99
CA MET A 157 -11.99 -3.84 -12.78
C MET A 157 -11.77 -2.34 -12.85
N THR A 158 -12.66 -1.59 -12.22
CA THR A 158 -12.55 -0.14 -12.04
C THR A 158 -12.26 0.17 -10.57
N LEU A 159 -11.09 0.75 -10.31
CA LEU A 159 -10.68 1.26 -9.01
C LEU A 159 -10.75 2.79 -9.00
N VAL A 160 -11.49 3.34 -8.05
CA VAL A 160 -11.60 4.79 -7.85
C VAL A 160 -10.93 5.16 -6.54
N TYR A 161 -9.87 5.97 -6.61
CA TYR A 161 -9.28 6.59 -5.43
C TYR A 161 -9.86 7.98 -5.22
N VAL A 162 -10.34 8.26 -4.01
CA VAL A 162 -10.99 9.53 -3.68
C VAL A 162 -10.22 10.22 -2.56
N GLY A 163 -9.77 11.46 -2.78
CA GLY A 163 -9.08 12.26 -1.76
C GLY A 163 -7.73 12.82 -2.21
N ASP A 164 -6.74 12.90 -1.34
CA ASP A 164 -5.40 13.39 -1.69
C ASP A 164 -4.57 12.33 -2.41
N ALA A 165 -4.40 12.46 -3.71
CA ALA A 165 -3.67 11.52 -4.54
C ALA A 165 -2.18 11.84 -4.72
N ARG A 166 -1.65 12.90 -4.07
CA ARG A 166 -0.23 13.31 -4.18
C ARG A 166 0.72 12.46 -3.33
N ASN A 167 0.21 11.53 -2.57
CA ASN A 167 0.96 10.72 -1.63
C ASN A 167 1.39 9.38 -2.26
N ASN A 168 2.07 8.55 -1.45
CA ASN A 168 2.54 7.24 -1.88
C ASN A 168 1.43 6.31 -2.39
N MET A 169 0.20 6.43 -1.86
CA MET A 169 -0.91 5.59 -2.32
C MET A 169 -1.33 5.97 -3.73
N GLY A 170 -1.55 7.26 -4.01
CA GLY A 170 -1.89 7.74 -5.36
C GLY A 170 -0.80 7.37 -6.38
N ASN A 171 0.46 7.61 -6.04
CA ASN A 171 1.59 7.27 -6.90
C ASN A 171 1.68 5.75 -7.18
N THR A 172 1.51 4.92 -6.16
CA THR A 172 1.62 3.46 -6.35
C THR A 172 0.40 2.89 -7.06
N MET A 173 -0.78 3.52 -6.96
CA MET A 173 -1.96 3.16 -7.75
C MET A 173 -1.77 3.42 -9.23
N LEU A 174 -1.11 4.52 -9.60
CA LEU A 174 -0.71 4.78 -11.00
C LEU A 174 0.14 3.63 -11.55
N GLU A 175 1.15 3.19 -10.78
CA GLU A 175 2.00 2.05 -11.15
C GLU A 175 1.21 0.74 -11.27
N ALA A 176 0.27 0.50 -10.33
CA ALA A 176 -0.57 -0.69 -10.37
C ALA A 176 -1.46 -0.72 -11.62
N ALA A 177 -2.07 0.39 -11.99
CA ALA A 177 -2.87 0.49 -13.22
C ALA A 177 -2.02 0.26 -14.47
N ALA A 178 -0.81 0.85 -14.51
CA ALA A 178 0.13 0.68 -15.61
C ALA A 178 0.51 -0.80 -15.85
N LEU A 179 0.59 -1.61 -14.77
CA LEU A 179 1.04 -3.00 -14.85
C LEU A 179 -0.09 -4.04 -15.00
N THR A 180 -1.32 -3.69 -14.60
CA THR A 180 -2.40 -4.69 -14.50
C THR A 180 -3.52 -4.48 -15.51
N GLY A 181 -3.50 -3.39 -16.27
CA GLY A 181 -4.57 -3.04 -17.20
C GLY A 181 -5.84 -2.51 -16.53
N LEU A 182 -5.76 -2.18 -15.23
CA LEU A 182 -6.86 -1.66 -14.41
C LEU A 182 -7.37 -0.30 -14.92
N ASP A 183 -8.70 -0.06 -14.88
CA ASP A 183 -9.27 1.29 -15.01
C ASP A 183 -9.13 2.03 -13.67
N LEU A 184 -8.14 2.90 -13.57
CA LEU A 184 -7.89 3.74 -12.38
C LEU A 184 -8.46 5.15 -12.59
N ARG A 185 -9.24 5.60 -11.62
CA ARG A 185 -9.71 6.98 -11.57
C ARG A 185 -9.29 7.65 -10.27
N LEU A 186 -8.53 8.74 -10.38
CA LEU A 186 -8.15 9.58 -9.25
C LEU A 186 -9.14 10.76 -9.17
N VAL A 187 -10.04 10.66 -8.21
CA VAL A 187 -11.10 11.67 -7.95
C VAL A 187 -10.63 12.59 -6.83
N ALA A 188 -10.08 13.72 -7.19
CA ALA A 188 -9.40 14.62 -6.28
C ALA A 188 -9.43 16.06 -6.78
N PRO A 189 -9.35 17.07 -5.88
CA PRO A 189 -9.05 18.45 -6.30
C PRO A 189 -7.75 18.46 -7.12
N LYS A 190 -7.68 19.28 -8.15
CA LYS A 190 -6.48 19.37 -9.01
C LYS A 190 -5.19 19.63 -8.23
N ALA A 191 -5.29 20.41 -7.14
CA ALA A 191 -4.16 20.65 -6.22
C ALA A 191 -3.68 19.39 -5.46
N CYS A 192 -4.44 18.31 -5.53
CA CYS A 192 -4.15 17.01 -4.90
C CYS A 192 -3.86 15.90 -5.94
N TRP A 193 -3.56 16.25 -7.18
CA TRP A 193 -3.13 15.29 -8.20
C TRP A 193 -1.65 14.94 -8.03
N PRO A 194 -1.23 13.73 -8.42
CA PRO A 194 0.18 13.33 -8.46
C PRO A 194 1.00 14.21 -9.42
N ASP A 195 2.32 14.03 -9.40
CA ASP A 195 3.22 14.68 -10.34
C ASP A 195 2.88 14.34 -11.80
N ASP A 196 2.82 15.37 -12.65
CA ASP A 196 2.43 15.22 -14.06
C ASP A 196 3.35 14.26 -14.84
N GLY A 197 4.65 14.22 -14.50
CA GLY A 197 5.62 13.34 -15.14
C GLY A 197 5.35 11.87 -14.82
N LEU A 198 5.06 11.55 -13.55
CA LEU A 198 4.68 10.21 -13.13
C LEU A 198 3.34 9.78 -13.75
N VAL A 199 2.36 10.70 -13.80
CA VAL A 199 1.07 10.43 -14.45
C VAL A 199 1.28 10.07 -15.92
N ALA A 200 2.05 10.87 -16.67
CA ALA A 200 2.30 10.63 -18.08
C ALA A 200 3.06 9.29 -18.32
N GLU A 201 4.06 8.97 -17.49
CA GLU A 201 4.78 7.70 -17.54
C GLU A 201 3.82 6.52 -17.36
N CYS A 202 2.99 6.56 -16.31
CA CYS A 202 2.06 5.48 -16.00
C CYS A 202 0.92 5.37 -17.02
N GLN A 203 0.42 6.48 -17.57
CA GLN A 203 -0.58 6.47 -18.64
C GLN A 203 -0.06 5.78 -19.90
N ALA A 204 1.16 6.13 -20.32
CA ALA A 204 1.80 5.51 -21.48
C ALA A 204 2.03 3.99 -21.29
N ALA A 205 2.35 3.55 -20.07
CA ALA A 205 2.51 2.14 -19.75
C ALA A 205 1.14 1.42 -19.66
N ALA A 206 0.11 2.06 -19.11
CA ALA A 206 -1.25 1.52 -19.01
C ALA A 206 -1.87 1.24 -20.38
N GLU A 207 -1.63 2.08 -21.39
CA GLU A 207 -2.08 1.83 -22.76
C GLU A 207 -1.57 0.50 -23.30
N GLN A 208 -0.36 0.09 -22.94
CA GLN A 208 0.23 -1.18 -23.40
C GLN A 208 -0.38 -2.41 -22.74
N THR A 209 -0.93 -2.25 -21.54
CA THR A 209 -1.59 -3.32 -20.79
C THR A 209 -3.11 -3.32 -20.97
N GLY A 210 -3.66 -2.33 -21.72
CA GLY A 210 -5.10 -2.15 -21.93
C GLY A 210 -5.80 -1.44 -20.77
N GLY A 211 -5.06 -0.84 -19.83
CA GLY A 211 -5.59 -0.05 -18.73
C GLY A 211 -5.87 1.39 -19.09
N SER A 212 -6.50 2.08 -18.16
CA SER A 212 -6.77 3.53 -18.27
C SER A 212 -6.49 4.25 -16.95
N ILE A 213 -6.03 5.49 -17.03
CA ILE A 213 -5.78 6.35 -15.87
C ILE A 213 -6.45 7.70 -16.13
N THR A 214 -7.45 8.01 -15.32
CA THR A 214 -8.22 9.25 -15.40
C THR A 214 -8.06 10.07 -14.12
N LEU A 215 -7.78 11.37 -14.25
CA LEU A 215 -7.79 12.33 -13.14
C LEU A 215 -8.99 13.27 -13.32
N THR A 216 -9.79 13.44 -12.29
CA THR A 216 -10.99 14.30 -12.37
C THR A 216 -11.32 14.93 -11.03
N GLU A 217 -11.90 16.14 -11.07
CA GLU A 217 -12.53 16.79 -9.92
C GLU A 217 -14.03 16.48 -9.84
N ASP A 218 -14.62 15.93 -10.91
CA ASP A 218 -16.04 15.54 -10.96
C ASP A 218 -16.24 14.20 -10.24
N ILE A 219 -16.76 14.28 -9.02
CA ILE A 219 -17.00 13.12 -8.16
C ILE A 219 -18.02 12.18 -8.81
N ALA A 220 -19.14 12.69 -9.30
CA ALA A 220 -20.21 11.87 -9.84
C ALA A 220 -19.77 11.07 -11.07
N ALA A 221 -19.11 11.74 -12.02
CA ALA A 221 -18.56 11.07 -13.19
C ALA A 221 -17.45 10.07 -12.82
N GLY A 222 -16.58 10.45 -11.87
CA GLY A 222 -15.45 9.62 -11.45
C GLY A 222 -15.85 8.31 -10.77
N VAL A 223 -16.89 8.32 -9.92
CA VAL A 223 -17.31 7.12 -9.18
C VAL A 223 -18.29 6.22 -9.92
N THR A 224 -18.92 6.71 -11.01
CA THR A 224 -19.91 5.94 -11.75
C THR A 224 -19.33 4.62 -12.27
N GLY A 225 -20.00 3.50 -11.97
CA GLY A 225 -19.60 2.17 -12.40
C GLY A 225 -18.39 1.58 -11.66
N ALA A 226 -17.91 2.22 -10.58
CA ALA A 226 -16.79 1.71 -9.80
C ALA A 226 -17.06 0.30 -9.24
N ASP A 227 -16.06 -0.58 -9.33
CA ASP A 227 -16.04 -1.86 -8.60
C ASP A 227 -15.48 -1.66 -7.19
N PHE A 228 -14.52 -0.74 -7.04
CA PHE A 228 -13.87 -0.43 -5.77
C PHE A 228 -13.75 1.09 -5.58
N ILE A 229 -14.08 1.56 -4.37
CA ILE A 229 -13.75 2.90 -3.90
C ILE A 229 -12.68 2.78 -2.83
N TYR A 230 -11.63 3.57 -2.98
CA TYR A 230 -10.49 3.63 -2.08
C TYR A 230 -10.31 5.06 -1.55
N THR A 231 -10.02 5.22 -0.29
CA THR A 231 -9.53 6.49 0.27
C THR A 231 -8.40 6.26 1.27
N ASP A 232 -7.71 7.32 1.62
CA ASP A 232 -6.67 7.35 2.64
C ASP A 232 -6.82 8.61 3.48
N VAL A 233 -6.14 8.69 4.61
CA VAL A 233 -6.16 9.85 5.49
C VAL A 233 -5.85 11.14 4.73
N TRP A 234 -6.58 12.20 5.01
CA TRP A 234 -6.37 13.50 4.35
C TRP A 234 -5.12 14.21 4.82
N VAL A 235 -4.63 13.87 6.00
CA VAL A 235 -3.42 14.44 6.59
C VAL A 235 -2.56 13.32 7.15
N SER A 236 -1.32 13.26 6.69
CA SER A 236 -0.37 12.24 7.15
C SER A 236 0.10 12.51 8.58
N MET A 237 0.42 11.44 9.32
CA MET A 237 0.99 11.57 10.66
C MET A 237 2.29 12.38 10.61
N GLY A 238 2.35 13.43 11.45
CA GLY A 238 3.52 14.32 11.56
C GLY A 238 3.42 15.61 10.75
N GLU A 239 2.34 15.85 9.99
CA GLU A 239 2.11 17.14 9.35
C GLU A 239 1.70 18.21 10.38
N PRO A 240 2.09 19.51 10.18
CA PRO A 240 1.72 20.60 11.07
C PRO A 240 0.19 20.78 11.20
N LYS A 241 -0.28 21.12 12.40
CA LYS A 241 -1.73 21.30 12.66
C LYS A 241 -2.37 22.38 11.81
N GLU A 242 -1.61 23.38 11.41
CA GLU A 242 -2.06 24.48 10.54
C GLU A 242 -2.51 23.96 9.17
N THR A 243 -1.85 22.93 8.66
CA THR A 243 -2.17 22.28 7.37
C THR A 243 -3.54 21.57 7.42
N TRP A 244 -3.96 21.13 8.59
CA TRP A 244 -5.19 20.35 8.75
C TRP A 244 -6.44 21.13 8.31
N LYS A 245 -6.58 22.38 8.76
CA LYS A 245 -7.78 23.18 8.46
C LYS A 245 -7.98 23.37 6.96
N GLU A 246 -6.92 23.73 6.26
CA GLU A 246 -6.98 23.94 4.81
C GLU A 246 -7.24 22.63 4.06
N ARG A 247 -6.58 21.56 4.48
CA ARG A 247 -6.73 20.24 3.88
C ARG A 247 -8.14 19.69 4.07
N ILE A 248 -8.70 19.80 5.28
CA ILE A 248 -10.06 19.38 5.59
C ILE A 248 -11.06 20.18 4.75
N ALA A 249 -10.92 21.52 4.68
CA ALA A 249 -11.81 22.35 3.88
C ALA A 249 -11.79 21.96 2.39
N LEU A 250 -10.61 21.63 1.83
CA LEU A 250 -10.42 21.24 0.46
C LEU A 250 -11.02 19.86 0.17
N LEU A 251 -10.83 18.89 1.07
CA LEU A 251 -11.16 17.48 0.86
C LEU A 251 -12.53 17.07 1.39
N LYS A 252 -13.19 17.89 2.20
CA LYS A 252 -14.52 17.57 2.75
C LYS A 252 -15.55 17.15 1.70
N PRO A 253 -15.62 17.75 0.48
CA PRO A 253 -16.52 17.28 -0.57
C PRO A 253 -16.22 15.86 -1.05
N TYR A 254 -14.99 15.39 -0.84
CA TYR A 254 -14.48 14.08 -1.26
C TYR A 254 -14.55 13.01 -0.15
N GLN A 255 -15.28 13.27 0.95
CA GLN A 255 -15.53 12.26 1.97
C GLN A 255 -16.31 11.08 1.38
N VAL A 256 -15.80 9.86 1.58
CA VAL A 256 -16.52 8.65 1.19
C VAL A 256 -17.66 8.41 2.18
N ASN A 257 -18.89 8.47 1.68
CA ASN A 257 -20.13 8.28 2.42
C ASN A 257 -21.12 7.43 1.62
N MET A 258 -22.26 7.06 2.21
CA MET A 258 -23.24 6.22 1.55
C MET A 258 -23.85 6.85 0.30
N ALA A 259 -23.92 8.18 0.20
CA ALA A 259 -24.36 8.86 -1.03
C ALA A 259 -23.35 8.65 -2.17
N MET A 260 -22.05 8.67 -1.89
CA MET A 260 -21.01 8.35 -2.86
C MET A 260 -21.04 6.87 -3.27
N ILE A 261 -21.23 5.96 -2.32
CA ILE A 261 -21.43 4.52 -2.60
C ILE A 261 -22.63 4.32 -3.54
N ALA A 262 -23.77 4.96 -3.26
CA ALA A 262 -24.96 4.89 -4.11
C ALA A 262 -24.71 5.52 -5.50
N ALA A 263 -23.94 6.59 -5.61
CA ALA A 263 -23.61 7.28 -6.86
C ALA A 263 -22.79 6.41 -7.83
N THR A 264 -22.16 5.34 -7.37
CA THR A 264 -21.50 4.38 -8.24
C THR A 264 -22.48 3.64 -9.16
N GLY A 265 -23.75 3.53 -8.76
CA GLY A 265 -24.74 2.68 -9.43
C GLY A 265 -24.46 1.18 -9.36
N ASN A 266 -23.41 0.78 -8.64
CA ASN A 266 -23.03 -0.62 -8.46
C ASN A 266 -23.34 -1.08 -7.03
N PRO A 267 -24.36 -1.92 -6.80
CA PRO A 267 -24.73 -2.40 -5.46
C PRO A 267 -23.68 -3.34 -4.85
N GLN A 268 -22.73 -3.83 -5.65
CA GLN A 268 -21.66 -4.72 -5.21
C GLN A 268 -20.33 -3.99 -4.98
N VAL A 269 -20.30 -2.65 -5.15
CA VAL A 269 -19.08 -1.87 -4.93
C VAL A 269 -18.47 -2.15 -3.56
N LYS A 270 -17.14 -2.28 -3.51
CA LYS A 270 -16.40 -2.50 -2.26
C LYS A 270 -15.60 -1.28 -1.87
N PHE A 271 -15.46 -1.08 -0.57
CA PHE A 271 -14.69 0.00 0.03
C PHE A 271 -13.36 -0.53 0.56
N LEU A 272 -12.27 0.16 0.23
CA LEU A 272 -10.88 -0.12 0.60
C LEU A 272 -10.26 1.07 1.33
N HIS A 273 -9.38 0.80 2.29
CA HIS A 273 -8.57 1.78 3.02
C HIS A 273 -7.32 1.11 3.58
N CYS A 274 -6.16 1.72 3.42
CA CYS A 274 -4.89 1.13 3.90
C CYS A 274 -4.75 1.09 5.44
N LEU A 275 -5.63 1.80 6.15
CA LEU A 275 -5.63 1.98 7.61
C LEU A 275 -4.35 2.63 8.17
N PRO A 276 -4.44 3.43 9.25
CA PRO A 276 -5.66 3.69 10.07
C PRO A 276 -6.63 4.62 9.34
N ALA A 277 -7.93 4.51 9.64
CA ALA A 277 -8.97 5.39 9.14
C ALA A 277 -9.53 6.26 10.27
N PHE A 278 -9.88 7.52 9.95
CA PHE A 278 -10.62 8.38 10.86
C PHE A 278 -12.12 8.34 10.51
N HIS A 279 -12.76 7.21 10.82
CA HIS A 279 -14.17 6.98 10.55
C HIS A 279 -15.08 7.30 11.75
N ASP A 280 -14.52 7.34 12.97
CA ASP A 280 -15.24 7.59 14.21
C ASP A 280 -14.47 8.54 15.15
N ASP A 281 -15.03 8.81 16.33
CA ASP A 281 -14.45 9.61 17.40
C ASP A 281 -13.92 8.79 18.59
N GLN A 282 -13.74 7.47 18.44
CA GLN A 282 -13.27 6.60 19.53
C GLN A 282 -11.77 6.71 19.81
N THR A 283 -11.01 7.32 18.91
CA THR A 283 -9.59 7.58 19.12
C THR A 283 -9.35 9.00 19.64
N THR A 284 -8.26 9.20 20.37
CA THR A 284 -7.88 10.56 20.86
C THR A 284 -7.81 11.58 19.72
N MET A 285 -7.29 11.17 18.57
CA MET A 285 -7.20 12.03 17.39
C MET A 285 -8.58 12.26 16.77
N GLY A 286 -9.41 11.22 16.66
CA GLY A 286 -10.79 11.33 16.17
C GLY A 286 -11.63 12.30 17.00
N GLN A 287 -11.53 12.24 18.33
CA GLN A 287 -12.20 13.18 19.24
C GLN A 287 -11.75 14.62 19.01
N GLN A 288 -10.43 14.85 18.91
CA GLN A 288 -9.89 16.18 18.64
C GLN A 288 -10.39 16.73 17.29
N MET A 289 -10.47 15.91 16.26
CA MET A 289 -10.97 16.32 14.94
C MET A 289 -12.47 16.59 14.97
N ALA A 290 -13.24 15.74 15.64
CA ALA A 290 -14.68 15.95 15.83
C ALA A 290 -14.97 17.27 16.54
N GLU A 291 -14.28 17.56 17.66
CA GLU A 291 -14.46 18.78 18.44
C GLU A 291 -13.98 20.05 17.70
N GLN A 292 -12.80 19.97 17.06
CA GLN A 292 -12.17 21.14 16.46
C GLN A 292 -12.77 21.52 15.10
N TYR A 293 -13.20 20.53 14.30
CA TYR A 293 -13.63 20.72 12.90
C TYR A 293 -15.08 20.29 12.64
N GLY A 294 -15.79 19.81 13.66
CA GLY A 294 -17.19 19.35 13.51
C GLY A 294 -17.31 18.09 12.65
N LEU A 295 -16.31 17.23 12.67
CA LEU A 295 -16.25 15.99 11.88
C LEU A 295 -16.72 14.78 12.71
N HIS A 296 -17.92 14.90 13.29
CA HIS A 296 -18.56 13.79 13.99
C HIS A 296 -18.99 12.73 12.97
N GLY A 297 -18.61 11.47 13.19
CA GLY A 297 -18.96 10.36 12.29
C GLY A 297 -18.00 10.16 11.10
N GLY A 298 -16.77 10.67 11.20
CA GLY A 298 -15.69 10.36 10.29
C GLY A 298 -15.12 11.56 9.53
N MET A 299 -13.88 11.43 9.08
CA MET A 299 -13.15 12.44 8.31
C MET A 299 -13.12 12.07 6.82
N GLU A 300 -12.22 11.20 6.39
CA GLU A 300 -12.10 10.76 4.98
C GLU A 300 -13.16 9.74 4.57
N VAL A 301 -13.71 9.03 5.53
CA VAL A 301 -14.80 8.06 5.35
C VAL A 301 -15.75 8.14 6.54
N THR A 302 -17.05 7.96 6.30
CA THR A 302 -18.04 7.88 7.38
C THR A 302 -18.04 6.49 8.03
N ASP A 303 -18.35 6.45 9.33
CA ASP A 303 -18.51 5.20 10.08
C ASP A 303 -19.54 4.26 9.43
N GLU A 304 -20.62 4.82 8.89
CA GLU A 304 -21.65 4.06 8.17
C GLU A 304 -21.09 3.27 6.99
N VAL A 305 -20.16 3.82 6.21
CA VAL A 305 -19.48 3.09 5.11
C VAL A 305 -18.47 2.11 5.67
N PHE A 306 -17.66 2.55 6.64
CA PHE A 306 -16.59 1.75 7.21
C PHE A 306 -17.08 0.46 7.85
N GLU A 307 -18.23 0.50 8.55
CA GLU A 307 -18.84 -0.65 9.20
C GLU A 307 -19.87 -1.40 8.32
N SER A 308 -20.05 -0.96 7.07
CA SER A 308 -21.02 -1.58 6.15
C SER A 308 -20.49 -2.88 5.51
N ALA A 309 -21.38 -3.61 4.83
CA ALA A 309 -21.03 -4.76 4.00
C ALA A 309 -20.22 -4.42 2.73
N HIS A 310 -20.09 -3.13 2.41
CA HIS A 310 -19.19 -2.66 1.36
C HIS A 310 -17.73 -2.70 1.79
N SER A 311 -17.45 -2.52 3.07
CA SER A 311 -16.09 -2.44 3.61
C SER A 311 -15.41 -3.81 3.62
N ILE A 312 -14.20 -3.86 3.03
CA ILE A 312 -13.35 -5.04 3.01
C ILE A 312 -11.93 -4.73 3.54
N VAL A 313 -11.82 -3.67 4.33
CA VAL A 313 -10.56 -3.13 4.84
C VAL A 313 -9.77 -4.11 5.72
N PHE A 314 -10.44 -5.02 6.40
CA PHE A 314 -9.78 -6.01 7.25
C PHE A 314 -9.23 -7.20 6.45
N ASP A 315 -9.93 -7.64 5.40
CA ASP A 315 -9.41 -8.62 4.43
C ASP A 315 -8.19 -8.05 3.69
N GLN A 316 -8.26 -6.77 3.32
CA GLN A 316 -7.16 -6.01 2.74
C GLN A 316 -5.95 -5.95 3.69
N ALA A 317 -6.17 -5.68 4.96
CA ALA A 317 -5.11 -5.65 5.97
C ALA A 317 -4.49 -7.04 6.20
N GLU A 318 -5.28 -8.12 6.23
CA GLU A 318 -4.77 -9.50 6.30
C GLU A 318 -3.89 -9.83 5.10
N ASN A 319 -4.31 -9.46 3.90
CA ASN A 319 -3.60 -9.75 2.66
C ASN A 319 -2.20 -9.15 2.59
N ARG A 320 -1.91 -8.10 3.35
CA ARG A 320 -0.55 -7.57 3.46
C ARG A 320 0.45 -8.62 3.96
N MET A 321 0.06 -9.43 4.94
CA MET A 321 0.91 -10.49 5.44
C MET A 321 1.19 -11.54 4.36
N HIS A 322 0.18 -11.91 3.56
CA HIS A 322 0.31 -12.94 2.54
C HIS A 322 1.15 -12.48 1.34
N THR A 323 0.96 -11.24 0.90
CA THR A 323 1.74 -10.70 -0.23
C THR A 323 3.17 -10.37 0.17
N ILE A 324 3.42 -9.84 1.36
CA ILE A 324 4.76 -9.64 1.92
C ILE A 324 5.49 -10.99 2.04
N LYS A 325 4.80 -12.04 2.51
CA LYS A 325 5.33 -13.40 2.55
C LYS A 325 5.78 -13.87 1.16
N ALA A 326 4.95 -13.67 0.14
CA ALA A 326 5.28 -14.02 -1.24
C ALA A 326 6.51 -13.27 -1.76
N VAL A 327 6.61 -11.97 -1.49
CA VAL A 327 7.79 -11.16 -1.87
C VAL A 327 9.05 -11.68 -1.18
N MET A 328 9.01 -11.96 0.13
CA MET A 328 10.17 -12.51 0.85
C MET A 328 10.58 -13.89 0.32
N VAL A 329 9.63 -14.79 0.11
CA VAL A 329 9.89 -16.12 -0.44
C VAL A 329 10.49 -16.02 -1.85
N ALA A 330 9.88 -15.23 -2.73
CA ALA A 330 10.34 -15.10 -4.11
C ALA A 330 11.76 -14.54 -4.21
N THR A 331 12.13 -13.60 -3.32
CA THR A 331 13.44 -12.92 -3.37
C THR A 331 14.55 -13.62 -2.58
N LEU A 332 14.21 -14.46 -1.61
CA LEU A 332 15.20 -15.14 -0.74
C LEU A 332 15.41 -16.62 -1.05
N VAL A 333 14.47 -17.26 -1.76
CA VAL A 333 14.60 -18.70 -2.11
C VAL A 333 15.09 -18.85 -3.52
N GLN A 334 16.08 -19.71 -3.67
CA GLN A 334 16.57 -20.19 -4.96
C GLN A 334 16.03 -21.62 -5.13
N ASP A 335 15.06 -21.82 -6.01
CA ASP A 335 14.60 -23.17 -6.41
C ASP A 335 15.57 -23.83 -7.39
#